data_ab2329ed5fcb9a53ae1de0f85f369cde
#
_entry.id   ab2329ed5fcb9a53ae1de0f85f369cde
#
_cell.length_a   1.000
_cell.length_b   1.000
_cell.length_c   1.000
_cell.angle_alpha   90.00
_cell.angle_beta   90.00
_cell.angle_gamma   90.00
#
_symmetry.space_group_name_H-M   'P 1'
#
loop_
_entity.id
_entity.type
_entity.pdbx_description
1 polymer ?
#
loop_
_entity_poly.entity_id
_entity_poly.type
_entity_poly.pdbx_seq_one_letter_code
_entity_poly.pdbx_strand_id
1 'polypeptide(L)'
;MLTIAVVTGWISHRSFQVGHLTPAWFIPAVGNVIVPVAGARMGYIELSWLFFAGGMMFWGVLLTLVMNRLVFHDPIPARLFPTMVILIAPPSVAFVAYIAMVGAVDGFARSLIYIAYIFAALVVAQIPRLARIPFALSWWALSFPLAALSIASFLFARLEGTAAHQAIGLGVLVILI
;
A
#
# COMPACT_ATOMS: atom_id res chain seq x y z
N MET A 1 -19.21 0.91 3.06
CA MET A 1 -19.85 0.25 4.23
C MET A 1 -18.91 -0.75 4.92
N LEU A 2 -18.13 -1.58 4.19
CA LEU A 2 -17.22 -2.57 4.81
C LEU A 2 -16.22 -1.95 5.81
N THR A 3 -15.56 -0.88 5.46
CA THR A 3 -14.57 -0.20 6.33
C THR A 3 -15.17 0.23 7.66
N ILE A 4 -16.36 0.85 7.64
CA ILE A 4 -17.04 1.29 8.87
C ILE A 4 -17.39 0.08 9.75
N ALA A 5 -17.90 -1.00 9.17
CA ALA A 5 -18.22 -2.23 9.89
C ALA A 5 -16.97 -2.84 10.55
N VAL A 6 -15.86 -2.91 9.80
CA VAL A 6 -14.59 -3.46 10.31
C VAL A 6 -14.02 -2.58 11.42
N VAL A 7 -13.97 -1.27 11.23
CA VAL A 7 -13.44 -0.34 12.24
C VAL A 7 -14.33 -0.34 13.50
N THR A 8 -15.66 -0.40 13.34
CA THR A 8 -16.58 -0.56 14.47
C THR A 8 -16.28 -1.86 15.23
N GLY A 9 -16.04 -2.96 14.50
CA GLY A 9 -15.62 -4.22 15.09
C GLY A 9 -14.31 -4.09 15.88
N TRP A 10 -13.31 -3.40 15.34
CA TRP A 10 -12.04 -3.15 16.04
C TRP A 10 -12.22 -2.36 17.33
N ILE A 11 -13.10 -1.35 17.32
CA ILE A 11 -13.37 -0.51 18.50
C ILE A 11 -14.17 -1.29 19.55
N SER A 12 -15.12 -2.12 19.12
CA SER A 12 -16.07 -2.77 20.00
C SER A 12 -15.56 -4.09 20.62
N HIS A 13 -14.58 -4.74 19.99
CA HIS A 13 -14.07 -6.05 20.44
C HIS A 13 -12.71 -5.90 21.13
N ARG A 14 -12.66 -6.25 22.41
CA ARG A 14 -11.42 -6.25 23.23
C ARG A 14 -10.49 -7.45 22.95
N SER A 15 -10.78 -8.27 21.95
CA SER A 15 -10.01 -9.49 21.64
C SER A 15 -8.74 -9.23 20.82
N PHE A 16 -8.55 -8.02 20.30
CA PHE A 16 -7.39 -7.69 19.51
C PHE A 16 -6.18 -7.35 20.39
N GLN A 17 -5.08 -8.07 20.15
CA GLN A 17 -3.79 -7.83 20.78
C GLN A 17 -2.82 -7.24 19.77
N VAL A 18 -1.81 -6.51 20.24
CA VAL A 18 -0.77 -5.92 19.38
C VAL A 18 -0.10 -6.99 18.48
N GLY A 19 0.04 -8.22 18.99
CA GLY A 19 0.58 -9.36 18.23
C GLY A 19 -0.20 -9.75 16.99
N HIS A 20 -1.49 -9.42 16.91
CA HIS A 20 -2.33 -9.66 15.72
C HIS A 20 -2.15 -8.62 14.63
N LEU A 21 -1.58 -7.47 14.96
CA LEU A 21 -1.39 -6.37 14.02
C LEU A 21 -0.29 -6.70 13.01
N THR A 22 -0.63 -6.70 11.74
CA THR A 22 0.28 -6.90 10.61
C THR A 22 -0.06 -5.89 9.50
N PRO A 23 0.80 -5.70 8.49
CA PRO A 23 0.47 -4.85 7.35
C PRO A 23 -0.82 -5.25 6.60
N ALA A 24 -1.30 -6.50 6.75
CA ALA A 24 -2.58 -6.93 6.18
C ALA A 24 -3.79 -6.14 6.73
N TRP A 25 -3.66 -5.48 7.88
CA TRP A 25 -4.71 -4.60 8.43
C TRP A 25 -5.00 -3.39 7.54
N PHE A 26 -4.10 -3.03 6.63
CA PHE A 26 -4.38 -1.99 5.65
C PHE A 26 -5.51 -2.38 4.69
N ILE A 27 -5.69 -3.66 4.37
CA ILE A 27 -6.61 -4.10 3.32
C ILE A 27 -8.03 -3.57 3.51
N PRO A 28 -8.71 -3.79 4.68
CA PRO A 28 -10.10 -3.37 4.83
C PRO A 28 -10.30 -1.87 5.03
N ALA A 29 -9.30 -1.15 5.51
CA ALA A 29 -9.43 0.27 5.85
C ALA A 29 -8.83 1.18 4.79
N VAL A 30 -7.66 0.84 4.27
CA VAL A 30 -6.94 1.64 3.26
C VAL A 30 -7.36 1.27 1.84
N GLY A 31 -7.99 0.11 1.63
CA GLY A 31 -8.50 -0.31 0.32
C GLY A 31 -9.47 0.69 -0.34
N ASN A 32 -10.06 1.60 0.44
CA ASN A 32 -10.86 2.71 -0.09
C ASN A 32 -10.10 3.62 -1.05
N VAL A 33 -8.78 3.72 -0.89
CA VAL A 33 -7.92 4.57 -1.75
C VAL A 33 -7.92 4.10 -3.21
N ILE A 34 -8.33 2.87 -3.50
CA ILE A 34 -8.43 2.37 -4.88
C ILE A 34 -9.68 2.90 -5.62
N VAL A 35 -10.74 3.26 -4.89
CA VAL A 35 -12.03 3.68 -5.47
C VAL A 35 -11.88 4.84 -6.46
N PRO A 36 -11.07 5.90 -6.17
CA PRO A 36 -10.88 7.01 -7.10
C PRO A 36 -10.29 6.63 -8.46
N VAL A 37 -9.54 5.53 -8.56
CA VAL A 37 -8.94 5.09 -9.83
C VAL A 37 -9.99 4.86 -10.92
N ALA A 38 -11.15 4.34 -10.53
CA ALA A 38 -12.31 4.19 -11.41
C ALA A 38 -13.30 5.36 -11.26
N GLY A 39 -13.61 5.76 -10.02
CA GLY A 39 -14.62 6.76 -9.70
C GLY A 39 -14.37 8.11 -10.37
N ALA A 40 -13.12 8.58 -10.40
CA ALA A 40 -12.77 9.84 -11.05
C ALA A 40 -13.00 9.78 -12.57
N ARG A 41 -12.65 8.64 -13.21
CA ARG A 41 -12.88 8.44 -14.65
C ARG A 41 -14.37 8.37 -15.02
N MET A 42 -15.21 7.96 -14.08
CA MET A 42 -16.67 7.89 -14.23
C MET A 42 -17.36 9.22 -13.89
N GLY A 43 -16.61 10.26 -13.52
CA GLY A 43 -17.14 11.58 -13.17
C GLY A 43 -17.57 11.75 -11.71
N TYR A 44 -17.41 10.73 -10.85
CA TYR A 44 -17.76 10.80 -9.42
C TYR A 44 -16.61 11.40 -8.59
N ILE A 45 -16.22 12.66 -8.88
CA ILE A 45 -15.04 13.30 -8.30
C ILE A 45 -15.18 13.46 -6.77
N GLU A 46 -16.29 14.06 -6.30
CA GLU A 46 -16.51 14.30 -4.86
C GLU A 46 -16.59 13.00 -4.05
N LEU A 47 -17.23 11.97 -4.61
CA LEU A 47 -17.27 10.65 -3.98
C LEU A 47 -15.86 10.03 -3.94
N SER A 48 -15.07 10.22 -4.98
CA SER A 48 -13.68 9.78 -5.05
C SER A 48 -12.83 10.44 -3.96
N TRP A 49 -12.98 11.74 -3.74
CA TRP A 49 -12.31 12.45 -2.66
C TRP A 49 -12.72 11.94 -1.27
N LEU A 50 -14.00 11.63 -1.06
CA LEU A 50 -14.47 11.05 0.21
C LEU A 50 -13.76 9.72 0.51
N PHE A 51 -13.70 8.82 -0.46
CA PHE A 51 -13.03 7.52 -0.29
C PHE A 51 -11.51 7.67 -0.15
N PHE A 52 -10.90 8.58 -0.91
CA PHE A 52 -9.47 8.87 -0.81
C PHE A 52 -9.11 9.39 0.58
N ALA A 53 -9.82 10.42 1.07
CA ALA A 53 -9.58 11.03 2.38
C ALA A 53 -9.74 10.00 3.51
N GLY A 54 -10.82 9.19 3.47
CA GLY A 54 -11.04 8.14 4.45
C GLY A 54 -9.92 7.09 4.45
N GLY A 55 -9.52 6.64 3.27
CA GLY A 55 -8.43 5.68 3.14
C GLY A 55 -7.08 6.23 3.61
N MET A 56 -6.76 7.49 3.27
CA MET A 56 -5.52 8.16 3.71
C MET A 56 -5.49 8.39 5.22
N MET A 57 -6.61 8.78 5.82
CA MET A 57 -6.73 8.92 7.27
C MET A 57 -6.40 7.60 7.98
N PHE A 58 -7.05 6.51 7.56
CA PHE A 58 -6.79 5.20 8.15
C PHE A 58 -5.38 4.68 7.84
N TRP A 59 -4.82 5.01 6.68
CA TRP A 59 -3.43 4.68 6.38
C TRP A 59 -2.47 5.31 7.39
N GLY A 60 -2.59 6.61 7.68
CA GLY A 60 -1.74 7.28 8.66
C GLY A 60 -1.83 6.64 10.04
N VAL A 61 -3.05 6.38 10.53
CA VAL A 61 -3.28 5.73 11.83
C VAL A 61 -2.69 4.32 11.86
N LEU A 62 -3.05 3.48 10.89
CA LEU A 62 -2.60 2.09 10.86
C LEU A 62 -1.11 1.97 10.57
N LEU A 63 -0.53 2.86 9.75
CA LEU A 63 0.91 2.88 9.50
C LEU A 63 1.68 3.12 10.80
N THR A 64 1.23 4.09 11.61
CA THR A 64 1.85 4.36 12.92
C THR A 64 1.77 3.14 13.84
N LEU A 65 0.61 2.50 13.91
CA LEU A 65 0.40 1.31 14.73
C LEU A 65 1.24 0.12 14.24
N VAL A 66 1.28 -0.11 12.93
CA VAL A 66 2.09 -1.18 12.32
C VAL A 66 3.58 -0.94 12.54
N MET A 67 4.06 0.29 12.36
CA MET A 67 5.46 0.64 12.61
C MET A 67 5.81 0.49 14.10
N ASN A 68 4.93 0.90 15.01
CA ASN A 68 5.09 0.65 16.44
C ASN A 68 5.23 -0.87 16.71
N ARG A 69 4.34 -1.68 16.12
CA ARG A 69 4.41 -3.14 16.24
C ARG A 69 5.73 -3.71 15.73
N LEU A 70 6.22 -3.23 14.58
CA LEU A 70 7.44 -3.74 13.95
C LEU A 70 8.73 -3.35 14.70
N VAL A 71 8.72 -2.18 15.37
CA VAL A 71 9.91 -1.63 16.03
C VAL A 71 9.99 -2.07 17.49
N PHE A 72 8.88 -2.11 18.21
CA PHE A 72 8.87 -2.23 19.68
C PHE A 72 8.33 -3.56 20.21
N HIS A 73 7.85 -4.45 19.35
CA HIS A 73 7.25 -5.71 19.79
C HIS A 73 7.89 -6.92 19.10
N ASP A 74 7.52 -8.12 19.52
CA ASP A 74 8.04 -9.36 18.96
C ASP A 74 7.91 -9.41 17.44
N PRO A 75 8.85 -10.03 16.73
CA PRO A 75 8.81 -10.14 15.27
C PRO A 75 7.52 -10.79 14.77
N ILE A 76 7.07 -10.37 13.58
CA ILE A 76 5.95 -11.02 12.90
C ILE A 76 6.28 -12.50 12.70
N PRO A 77 5.34 -13.42 12.99
CA PRO A 77 5.53 -14.85 12.74
C PRO A 77 5.98 -15.11 11.31
N ALA A 78 6.95 -16.04 11.13
CA ALA A 78 7.58 -16.28 9.83
C ALA A 78 6.57 -16.49 8.69
N ARG A 79 5.51 -17.28 8.93
CA ARG A 79 4.44 -17.54 7.93
C ARG A 79 3.65 -16.29 7.50
N LEU A 80 3.63 -15.21 8.30
CA LEU A 80 2.95 -13.95 8.00
C LEU A 80 3.93 -12.86 7.52
N PHE A 81 5.23 -13.11 7.61
CA PHE A 81 6.25 -12.14 7.26
C PHE A 81 6.16 -11.63 5.81
N PRO A 82 5.75 -12.41 4.80
CA PRO A 82 5.54 -11.91 3.44
C PRO A 82 4.52 -10.75 3.35
N THR A 83 3.62 -10.59 4.34
CA THR A 83 2.70 -9.45 4.39
C THR A 83 3.41 -8.10 4.53
N MET A 84 4.70 -8.06 4.89
CA MET A 84 5.51 -6.84 4.90
C MET A 84 5.47 -6.10 3.56
N VAL A 85 5.36 -6.82 2.46
CA VAL A 85 5.29 -6.22 1.11
C VAL A 85 4.05 -5.33 0.94
N ILE A 86 3.00 -5.54 1.72
CA ILE A 86 1.78 -4.71 1.69
C ILE A 86 2.07 -3.25 2.07
N LEU A 87 3.15 -2.94 2.79
CA LEU A 87 3.57 -1.56 3.09
C LEU A 87 3.72 -0.70 1.82
N ILE A 88 4.06 -1.32 0.68
CA ILE A 88 4.26 -0.64 -0.61
C ILE A 88 2.92 -0.21 -1.24
N ALA A 89 1.84 -0.97 -1.00
CA ALA A 89 0.58 -0.82 -1.72
C ALA A 89 -0.12 0.53 -1.46
N PRO A 90 -0.34 0.97 -0.20
CA PRO A 90 -1.10 2.19 0.08
C PRO A 90 -0.54 3.43 -0.63
N PRO A 91 0.74 3.79 -0.52
CA PRO A 91 1.27 4.97 -1.18
C PRO A 91 1.30 4.83 -2.71
N SER A 92 1.54 3.62 -3.25
CA SER A 92 1.49 3.36 -4.69
C SER A 92 0.09 3.57 -5.26
N VAL A 93 -0.93 3.00 -4.62
CA VAL A 93 -2.33 3.15 -5.04
C VAL A 93 -2.81 4.58 -4.82
N ALA A 94 -2.41 5.22 -3.71
CA ALA A 94 -2.74 6.62 -3.43
C ALA A 94 -2.19 7.56 -4.51
N PHE A 95 -0.97 7.33 -4.99
CA PHE A 95 -0.41 8.06 -6.12
C PHE A 95 -1.28 7.91 -7.37
N VAL A 96 -1.61 6.69 -7.77
CA VAL A 96 -2.43 6.43 -8.97
C VAL A 96 -3.82 7.05 -8.84
N ALA A 97 -4.44 6.92 -7.66
CA ALA A 97 -5.75 7.49 -7.35
C ALA A 97 -5.73 9.03 -7.39
N TYR A 98 -4.72 9.64 -6.80
CA TYR A 98 -4.54 11.09 -6.77
C TYR A 98 -4.38 11.65 -8.20
N ILE A 99 -3.51 11.03 -9.01
CA ILE A 99 -3.36 11.41 -10.42
C ILE A 99 -4.66 11.26 -11.19
N ALA A 100 -5.47 10.24 -10.92
CA ALA A 100 -6.76 10.07 -11.58
C ALA A 100 -7.74 11.21 -11.28
N MET A 101 -7.66 11.84 -10.09
CA MET A 101 -8.51 12.96 -9.67
C MET A 101 -7.96 14.32 -10.09
N VAL A 102 -6.64 14.52 -10.00
CA VAL A 102 -5.98 15.84 -10.18
C VAL A 102 -5.41 16.00 -11.59
N GLY A 103 -4.96 14.92 -12.21
CA GLY A 103 -4.41 14.92 -13.57
C GLY A 103 -2.96 15.39 -13.70
N ALA A 104 -2.31 15.82 -12.61
CA ALA A 104 -0.95 16.37 -12.64
C ALA A 104 -0.09 15.86 -11.48
N VAL A 105 1.24 15.85 -11.68
CA VAL A 105 2.23 15.48 -10.67
C VAL A 105 2.66 16.73 -9.91
N ASP A 106 2.07 16.95 -8.75
CA ASP A 106 2.46 17.99 -7.80
C ASP A 106 3.38 17.45 -6.68
N GLY A 107 3.68 18.29 -5.69
CA GLY A 107 4.51 17.90 -4.54
C GLY A 107 3.92 16.77 -3.70
N PHE A 108 2.59 16.69 -3.59
CA PHE A 108 1.93 15.63 -2.86
C PHE A 108 2.01 14.29 -3.63
N ALA A 109 1.73 14.30 -4.92
CA ALA A 109 1.89 13.13 -5.79
C ALA A 109 3.33 12.58 -5.74
N ARG A 110 4.33 13.50 -5.83
CA ARG A 110 5.75 13.13 -5.70
C ARG A 110 6.06 12.47 -4.36
N SER A 111 5.52 13.03 -3.27
CA SER A 111 5.71 12.45 -1.94
C SER A 111 5.16 11.02 -1.85
N LEU A 112 3.98 10.78 -2.41
CA LEU A 112 3.36 9.45 -2.39
C LEU A 112 4.22 8.39 -3.11
N ILE A 113 4.69 8.69 -4.33
CA ILE A 113 5.49 7.73 -5.09
C ILE A 113 6.85 7.47 -4.43
N TYR A 114 7.51 8.50 -3.88
CA TYR A 114 8.78 8.32 -3.19
C TYR A 114 8.63 7.60 -1.86
N ILE A 115 7.54 7.78 -1.12
CA ILE A 115 7.21 6.95 0.05
C ILE A 115 7.07 5.49 -0.36
N ALA A 116 6.41 5.21 -1.50
CA ALA A 116 6.30 3.84 -2.01
C ALA A 116 7.68 3.23 -2.31
N TYR A 117 8.60 4.00 -2.90
CA TYR A 117 9.98 3.54 -3.13
C TYR A 117 10.77 3.32 -1.85
N ILE A 118 10.57 4.15 -0.81
CA ILE A 118 11.20 3.94 0.51
C ILE A 118 10.71 2.62 1.11
N PHE A 119 9.40 2.34 1.06
CA PHE A 119 8.89 1.05 1.54
C PHE A 119 9.36 -0.12 0.67
N ALA A 120 9.49 0.06 -0.64
CA ALA A 120 10.08 -0.96 -1.51
C ALA A 120 11.53 -1.24 -1.11
N ALA A 121 12.35 -0.22 -0.86
CA ALA A 121 13.72 -0.38 -0.39
C ALA A 121 13.79 -1.10 0.97
N LEU A 122 12.88 -0.77 1.91
CA LEU A 122 12.77 -1.49 3.18
C LEU A 122 12.44 -2.96 2.99
N VAL A 123 11.54 -3.29 2.06
CA VAL A 123 11.19 -4.68 1.74
C VAL A 123 12.37 -5.39 1.07
N VAL A 124 13.06 -4.74 0.14
CA VAL A 124 14.27 -5.29 -0.51
C VAL A 124 15.33 -5.62 0.55
N ALA A 125 15.54 -4.78 1.55
CA ALA A 125 16.45 -5.06 2.66
C ALA A 125 16.05 -6.29 3.49
N GLN A 126 14.77 -6.73 3.43
CA GLN A 126 14.29 -7.94 4.10
C GLN A 126 14.33 -9.20 3.22
N ILE A 127 14.76 -9.11 1.96
CA ILE A 127 14.83 -10.27 1.04
C ILE A 127 15.62 -11.45 1.65
N PRO A 128 16.79 -11.26 2.30
CA PRO A 128 17.53 -12.39 2.88
C PRO A 128 16.73 -13.18 3.94
N ARG A 129 15.82 -12.49 4.64
CA ARG A 129 14.92 -13.12 5.61
C ARG A 129 13.70 -13.76 4.92
N LEU A 130 13.12 -13.08 3.94
CA LEU A 130 12.03 -13.62 3.14
C LEU A 130 12.42 -14.92 2.44
N ALA A 131 13.60 -14.96 1.80
CA ALA A 131 14.09 -16.14 1.06
C ALA A 131 14.25 -17.40 1.90
N ARG A 132 14.31 -17.29 3.23
CA ARG A 132 14.40 -18.42 4.15
C ARG A 132 13.05 -18.99 4.58
N ILE A 133 11.96 -18.31 4.21
CA ILE A 133 10.60 -18.69 4.63
C ILE A 133 10.02 -19.64 3.57
N PRO A 134 9.55 -20.85 3.97
CA PRO A 134 8.90 -21.75 3.03
C PRO A 134 7.64 -21.11 2.44
N PHE A 135 7.29 -21.52 1.22
CA PHE A 135 6.10 -21.03 0.56
C PHE A 135 4.85 -21.26 1.42
N ALA A 136 4.05 -20.23 1.57
CA ALA A 136 2.78 -20.24 2.27
C ALA A 136 1.78 -19.32 1.54
N LEU A 137 0.49 -19.40 1.89
CA LEU A 137 -0.56 -18.58 1.27
C LEU A 137 -0.27 -17.06 1.37
N SER A 138 0.43 -16.65 2.42
CA SER A 138 0.84 -15.24 2.62
C SER A 138 1.77 -14.68 1.53
N TRP A 139 2.42 -15.53 0.73
CA TRP A 139 3.24 -15.08 -0.41
C TRP A 139 2.40 -14.41 -1.50
N TRP A 140 1.13 -14.74 -1.62
CA TRP A 140 0.22 -14.03 -2.52
C TRP A 140 0.06 -12.54 -2.17
N ALA A 141 0.41 -12.15 -0.94
CA ALA A 141 0.43 -10.75 -0.53
C ALA A 141 1.45 -9.89 -1.31
N LEU A 142 2.38 -10.50 -2.05
CA LEU A 142 3.35 -9.78 -2.88
C LEU A 142 2.72 -9.25 -4.17
N SER A 143 1.74 -9.96 -4.73
CA SER A 143 1.22 -9.69 -6.08
C SER A 143 0.64 -8.29 -6.24
N PHE A 144 -0.31 -7.91 -5.40
CA PHE A 144 -0.97 -6.62 -5.50
C PHE A 144 -0.03 -5.42 -5.25
N PRO A 145 0.81 -5.40 -4.19
CA PRO A 145 1.74 -4.30 -3.95
C PRO A 145 2.75 -4.08 -5.07
N LEU A 146 3.30 -5.17 -5.62
CA LEU A 146 4.25 -5.08 -6.73
C LEU A 146 3.56 -4.59 -8.00
N ALA A 147 2.36 -5.08 -8.32
CA ALA A 147 1.57 -4.57 -9.43
C ALA A 147 1.27 -3.07 -9.27
N ALA A 148 0.84 -2.64 -8.07
CA ALA A 148 0.54 -1.25 -7.78
C ALA A 148 1.77 -0.34 -7.94
N LEU A 149 2.94 -0.78 -7.45
CA LEU A 149 4.19 -0.05 -7.59
C LEU A 149 4.64 0.05 -9.05
N SER A 150 4.53 -1.04 -9.82
CA SER A 150 4.86 -1.05 -11.25
C SER A 150 3.97 -0.06 -12.01
N ILE A 151 2.65 -0.10 -11.81
CA ILE A 151 1.69 0.83 -12.43
C ILE A 151 2.00 2.28 -12.05
N ALA A 152 2.24 2.54 -10.77
CA ALA A 152 2.57 3.88 -10.27
C ALA A 152 3.86 4.41 -10.92
N SER A 153 4.89 3.56 -11.03
CA SER A 153 6.18 3.92 -11.64
C SER A 153 6.05 4.23 -13.14
N PHE A 154 5.28 3.43 -13.88
CA PHE A 154 5.01 3.70 -15.31
C PHE A 154 4.18 4.97 -15.49
N LEU A 155 3.19 5.20 -14.63
CA LEU A 155 2.37 6.41 -14.69
C LEU A 155 3.21 7.66 -14.42
N PHE A 156 4.08 7.63 -13.41
CA PHE A 156 5.01 8.72 -13.12
C PHE A 156 5.98 8.94 -14.27
N ALA A 157 6.59 7.87 -14.79
CA ALA A 157 7.52 7.95 -15.94
C ALA A 157 6.87 8.58 -17.17
N ARG A 158 5.60 8.22 -17.43
CA ARG A 158 4.82 8.75 -18.56
C ARG A 158 4.54 10.25 -18.41
N LEU A 159 4.21 10.70 -17.20
CA LEU A 159 3.85 12.10 -16.95
C LEU A 159 5.07 13.03 -16.87
N GLU A 160 6.18 12.54 -16.32
CA GLU A 160 7.39 13.33 -16.08
C GLU A 160 8.54 13.06 -17.08
N GLY A 161 8.35 12.14 -18.02
CA GLY A 161 9.33 11.82 -19.06
C GLY A 161 10.62 11.16 -18.52
N THR A 162 10.55 10.40 -17.42
CA THR A 162 11.75 9.92 -16.70
C THR A 162 12.05 8.45 -16.96
N ALA A 163 13.17 8.15 -17.64
CA ALA A 163 13.61 6.78 -17.94
C ALA A 163 13.90 5.95 -16.67
N ALA A 164 14.36 6.57 -15.59
CA ALA A 164 14.64 5.88 -14.33
C ALA A 164 13.39 5.23 -13.74
N HIS A 165 12.26 5.95 -13.70
CA HIS A 165 11.01 5.42 -13.18
C HIS A 165 10.40 4.34 -14.09
N GLN A 166 10.62 4.45 -15.41
CA GLN A 166 10.27 3.40 -16.35
C GLN A 166 11.07 2.12 -16.08
N ALA A 167 12.38 2.24 -15.84
CA ALA A 167 13.22 1.11 -15.49
C ALA A 167 12.81 0.45 -14.17
N ILE A 168 12.45 1.25 -13.15
CA ILE A 168 11.91 0.73 -11.89
C ILE A 168 10.62 -0.04 -12.14
N GLY A 169 9.67 0.54 -12.89
CA GLY A 169 8.42 -0.12 -13.24
C GLY A 169 8.60 -1.46 -13.95
N LEU A 170 9.54 -1.52 -14.91
CA LEU A 170 9.91 -2.76 -15.60
C LEU A 170 10.56 -3.77 -14.67
N GLY A 171 11.51 -3.34 -13.82
CA GLY A 171 12.16 -4.23 -12.85
C GLY A 171 11.19 -4.87 -11.89
N VAL A 172 10.25 -4.08 -11.34
CA VAL A 172 9.19 -4.59 -10.45
C VAL A 172 8.24 -5.54 -11.20
N LEU A 173 7.90 -5.25 -12.45
CA LEU A 173 7.06 -6.11 -13.28
C LEU A 173 7.71 -7.47 -13.55
N VAL A 174 9.02 -7.49 -13.84
CA VAL A 174 9.77 -8.74 -14.03
C VAL A 174 9.79 -9.61 -12.76
N ILE A 175 9.85 -8.99 -11.57
CA ILE A 175 9.78 -9.73 -10.30
C ILE A 175 8.38 -10.31 -10.08
N LEU A 176 7.35 -9.68 -10.60
CA LEU A 176 5.95 -10.09 -10.43
C LEU A 176 5.57 -11.30 -11.31
N ILE A 177 6.20 -11.46 -12.47
CA ILE A 177 5.93 -12.52 -13.45
C ILE A 177 6.83 -13.72 -13.22
#